data_2a50d63d6ccb8ff9419a93888d18d897
#
_entry.id   2a50d63d6ccb8ff9419a93888d18d897
#
_cell.length_a   1.000
_cell.length_b   1.000
_cell.length_c   1.000
_cell.angle_alpha   90.00
_cell.angle_beta   90.00
_cell.angle_gamma   90.00
#
_symmetry.space_group_name_H-M   'P 1'
#
loop_
_entity.id
_entity.type
_entity.pdbx_description
1 polymer ?
#
loop_
_entity_poly.entity_id
_entity_poly.type
_entity_poly.pdbx_seq_one_letter_code
_entity_poly.pdbx_strand_id
1 'polypeptide(L)'
;MKLIKGYPEAMRESIEMVEKTREKRLKEKYQQMSMEERDDVLNKYHPDYKPEVKRTLSVGHSKGEIVPFEVADLIESYSRISEKDIDLSNIDYDVDLLIIGGGGAGTMAGIWATYEGIDPQNILMTTKLRHGDSNSIMAQGGIQAADKSNDAPEIHYLDVIGGGHFANDPELVEALVSDGPAIIKWFEEKGVMFDKEKDGTMITI
;
A
#
# COMPACT_ATOMS: atom_id res chain seq x y z
N MET A 1 -12.68 -31.11 -8.51
CA MET A 1 -12.86 -29.81 -7.85
C MET A 1 -13.38 -28.83 -8.89
N LYS A 2 -14.47 -28.10 -8.64
CA LYS A 2 -14.96 -27.08 -9.59
C LYS A 2 -14.20 -25.81 -9.31
N LEU A 3 -13.45 -25.30 -10.29
CA LEU A 3 -12.88 -23.95 -10.23
C LEU A 3 -14.00 -22.94 -10.00
N ILE A 4 -13.74 -21.96 -9.16
CA ILE A 4 -14.63 -20.82 -8.96
C ILE A 4 -14.68 -20.04 -10.26
N LYS A 5 -15.88 -19.85 -10.83
CA LYS A 5 -16.05 -19.07 -12.04
C LYS A 5 -15.57 -17.64 -11.83
N GLY A 6 -15.07 -17.03 -12.89
CA GLY A 6 -14.69 -15.62 -12.89
C GLY A 6 -13.21 -15.34 -12.69
N TYR A 7 -12.37 -16.35 -12.43
CA TYR A 7 -10.92 -16.17 -12.40
C TYR A 7 -10.27 -16.55 -13.74
N PRO A 8 -9.16 -15.87 -14.13
CA PRO A 8 -8.41 -16.22 -15.31
C PRO A 8 -7.86 -17.66 -15.24
N GLU A 9 -7.76 -18.32 -16.38
CA GLU A 9 -7.23 -19.70 -16.48
C GLU A 9 -5.80 -19.80 -15.93
N ALA A 10 -4.99 -18.76 -16.10
CA ALA A 10 -3.63 -18.70 -15.57
C ALA A 10 -3.55 -18.80 -14.04
N MET A 11 -4.66 -18.56 -13.32
CA MET A 11 -4.72 -18.66 -11.85
C MET A 11 -5.16 -20.04 -11.36
N ARG A 12 -5.46 -20.97 -12.23
CA ARG A 12 -5.98 -22.30 -11.89
C ARG A 12 -5.17 -23.00 -10.80
N GLU A 13 -3.86 -23.10 -11.00
CA GLU A 13 -2.98 -23.80 -10.05
C GLU A 13 -2.99 -23.13 -8.65
N SER A 14 -2.98 -21.81 -8.61
CA SER A 14 -3.06 -21.06 -7.35
C SER A 14 -4.38 -21.30 -6.63
N ILE A 15 -5.50 -21.27 -7.36
CA ILE A 15 -6.84 -21.51 -6.81
C ILE A 15 -6.94 -22.95 -6.29
N GLU A 16 -6.45 -23.94 -7.04
CA GLU A 16 -6.44 -25.33 -6.60
C GLU A 16 -5.61 -25.53 -5.33
N MET A 17 -4.48 -24.86 -5.22
CA MET A 17 -3.65 -24.89 -4.02
C MET A 17 -4.37 -24.26 -2.82
N VAL A 18 -5.00 -23.10 -3.00
CA VAL A 18 -5.78 -22.42 -1.96
C VAL A 18 -6.93 -23.31 -1.48
N GLU A 19 -7.71 -23.88 -2.40
CA GLU A 19 -8.83 -24.77 -2.05
C GLU A 19 -8.35 -26.04 -1.35
N LYS A 20 -7.30 -26.67 -1.86
CA LYS A 20 -6.73 -27.89 -1.27
C LYS A 20 -6.24 -27.68 0.17
N THR A 21 -5.76 -26.51 0.47
CA THR A 21 -5.21 -26.17 1.80
C THR A 21 -6.20 -25.47 2.73
N ARG A 22 -7.37 -25.04 2.23
CA ARG A 22 -8.35 -24.22 2.95
C ARG A 22 -8.75 -24.85 4.30
N GLU A 23 -9.18 -26.09 4.31
CA GLU A 23 -9.62 -26.75 5.56
C GLU A 23 -8.51 -26.84 6.61
N LYS A 24 -7.27 -27.08 6.17
CA LYS A 24 -6.12 -27.10 7.05
C LYS A 24 -5.89 -25.71 7.64
N ARG A 25 -5.81 -24.68 6.79
CA ARG A 25 -5.55 -23.30 7.20
C ARG A 25 -6.62 -22.73 8.13
N LEU A 26 -7.90 -23.07 7.91
CA LEU A 26 -8.99 -22.65 8.81
C LEU A 26 -8.92 -23.29 10.20
N LYS A 27 -8.26 -24.44 10.33
CA LYS A 27 -8.07 -25.14 11.62
C LYS A 27 -6.74 -24.78 12.29
N GLU A 28 -5.80 -24.20 11.56
CA GLU A 28 -4.53 -23.76 12.11
C GLU A 28 -4.74 -22.59 13.07
N LYS A 29 -4.19 -22.75 14.27
CA LYS A 29 -4.14 -21.66 15.25
C LYS A 29 -2.69 -21.23 15.34
N TYR A 30 -2.45 -19.98 14.98
CA TYR A 30 -1.14 -19.37 15.12
C TYR A 30 -1.02 -18.77 16.51
N GLN A 31 0.02 -19.15 17.21
CA GLN A 31 0.35 -18.53 18.49
C GLN A 31 0.80 -17.08 18.19
N GLN A 32 0.27 -16.13 18.94
CA GLN A 32 0.75 -14.75 18.87
C GLN A 32 2.19 -14.70 19.38
N MET A 33 3.02 -13.89 18.71
CA MET A 33 4.36 -13.62 19.20
C MET A 33 4.30 -13.03 20.61
N SER A 34 5.22 -13.46 21.45
CA SER A 34 5.50 -12.75 22.70
C SER A 34 6.03 -11.34 22.42
N MET A 35 6.01 -10.48 23.43
CA MET A 35 6.59 -9.14 23.30
C MET A 35 8.09 -9.20 22.97
N GLU A 36 8.80 -10.15 23.54
CA GLU A 36 10.23 -10.36 23.31
C GLU A 36 10.51 -10.80 21.88
N GLU A 37 9.78 -11.80 21.36
CA GLU A 37 9.90 -12.25 19.97
C GLU A 37 9.57 -11.13 18.97
N ARG A 38 8.55 -10.33 19.28
CA ARG A 38 8.19 -9.16 18.46
C ARG A 38 9.32 -8.15 18.44
N ASP A 39 9.88 -7.82 19.59
CA ASP A 39 10.95 -6.83 19.69
C ASP A 39 12.23 -7.33 19.00
N ASP A 40 12.52 -8.62 19.07
CA ASP A 40 13.60 -9.23 18.30
C ASP A 40 13.42 -9.10 16.79
N VAL A 41 12.22 -9.38 16.30
CA VAL A 41 11.89 -9.24 14.87
C VAL A 41 12.01 -7.77 14.44
N LEU A 42 11.46 -6.84 15.23
CA LEU A 42 11.54 -5.41 14.95
C LEU A 42 12.99 -4.91 14.94
N ASN A 43 13.77 -5.26 15.94
CA ASN A 43 15.19 -4.88 16.00
C ASN A 43 16.01 -5.45 14.84
N LYS A 44 15.68 -6.65 14.37
CA LYS A 44 16.40 -7.31 13.28
C LYS A 44 16.04 -6.77 11.89
N TYR A 45 14.79 -6.50 11.68
CA TYR A 45 14.26 -6.25 10.32
C TYR A 45 13.69 -4.85 10.10
N HIS A 46 13.21 -4.17 11.13
CA HIS A 46 12.58 -2.87 10.96
C HIS A 46 13.63 -1.73 10.99
N PRO A 47 13.71 -0.90 9.94
CA PRO A 47 14.73 0.15 9.85
C PRO A 47 14.71 1.12 11.04
N ASP A 48 13.53 1.52 11.51
CA ASP A 48 13.38 2.49 12.60
C ASP A 48 13.83 1.99 13.97
N TYR A 49 14.07 0.68 14.10
CA TYR A 49 14.59 0.09 15.34
C TYR A 49 16.11 0.09 15.40
N LYS A 50 16.78 0.34 14.30
CA LYS A 50 18.24 0.39 14.24
C LYS A 50 18.75 1.65 14.92
N PRO A 51 19.83 1.55 15.75
CA PRO A 51 20.40 2.71 16.44
C PRO A 51 20.86 3.83 15.50
N GLU A 52 21.39 3.47 14.34
CA GLU A 52 21.93 4.41 13.35
C GLU A 52 20.90 5.33 12.69
N VAL A 53 19.61 4.98 12.80
CA VAL A 53 18.51 5.83 12.28
C VAL A 53 17.79 6.61 13.38
N LYS A 54 18.37 6.65 14.59
CA LYS A 54 17.80 7.33 15.76
C LYS A 54 18.73 8.40 16.27
N ARG A 55 18.16 9.41 16.89
CA ARG A 55 18.90 10.43 17.64
C ARG A 55 18.09 10.94 18.84
N THR A 56 18.77 11.61 19.73
CA THR A 56 18.15 12.19 20.93
C THR A 56 17.38 13.45 20.57
N LEU A 57 16.17 13.56 21.06
CA LEU A 57 15.33 14.75 20.94
C LEU A 57 15.88 15.88 21.81
N SER A 58 16.00 17.09 21.26
CA SER A 58 16.58 18.24 21.96
C SER A 58 15.55 19.20 22.52
N VAL A 59 14.26 19.07 22.15
CA VAL A 59 13.19 20.00 22.52
C VAL A 59 11.95 19.28 23.04
N GLY A 60 11.05 20.03 23.68
CA GLY A 60 9.73 19.57 24.14
C GLY A 60 9.77 18.70 25.40
N HIS A 61 8.60 18.16 25.75
CA HIS A 61 8.44 17.30 26.94
C HIS A 61 9.21 16.00 26.85
N SER A 62 9.41 15.47 25.64
CA SER A 62 10.18 14.25 25.37
C SER A 62 11.68 14.51 25.11
N LYS A 63 12.19 15.68 25.51
CA LYS A 63 13.63 15.99 25.43
C LYS A 63 14.45 14.94 26.17
N GLY A 64 15.43 14.37 25.47
CA GLY A 64 16.28 13.28 25.96
C GLY A 64 15.86 11.90 25.51
N GLU A 65 14.67 11.72 24.97
CA GLU A 65 14.19 10.48 24.36
C GLU A 65 14.94 10.19 23.05
N ILE A 66 15.17 8.91 22.78
CA ILE A 66 15.76 8.44 21.53
C ILE A 66 14.64 8.08 20.56
N VAL A 67 14.55 8.80 19.46
CA VAL A 67 13.49 8.64 18.46
C VAL A 67 14.07 8.52 17.04
N PRO A 68 13.32 7.95 16.07
CA PRO A 68 13.73 8.01 14.67
C PRO A 68 14.01 9.43 14.19
N PHE A 69 14.94 9.56 13.25
CA PHE A 69 15.33 10.87 12.72
C PHE A 69 14.15 11.69 12.22
N GLU A 70 13.21 11.06 11.52
CA GLU A 70 12.05 11.76 10.94
C GLU A 70 11.14 12.34 12.02
N VAL A 71 10.98 11.62 13.12
CA VAL A 71 10.21 12.11 14.27
C VAL A 71 10.91 13.28 14.93
N ALA A 72 12.23 13.17 15.11
CA ALA A 72 13.02 14.25 15.68
C ALA A 72 13.01 15.50 14.78
N ASP A 73 13.21 15.34 13.48
CA ASP A 73 13.23 16.44 12.52
C ASP A 73 11.87 17.16 12.46
N LEU A 74 10.76 16.41 12.55
CA LEU A 74 9.42 16.97 12.60
C LEU A 74 9.17 17.77 13.89
N ILE A 75 9.53 17.20 15.04
CA ILE A 75 9.32 17.86 16.34
C ILE A 75 10.22 19.09 16.51
N GLU A 76 11.46 19.01 16.07
CA GLU A 76 12.43 20.10 16.13
C GLU A 76 12.28 21.10 14.98
N SER A 77 11.47 20.75 13.96
CA SER A 77 11.16 21.59 12.80
C SER A 77 12.39 22.08 12.04
N TYR A 78 13.41 21.19 11.89
CA TYR A 78 14.55 21.50 11.04
C TYR A 78 14.93 20.31 10.13
N SER A 79 15.56 20.61 8.99
CA SER A 79 16.06 19.62 8.06
C SER A 79 17.42 19.08 8.46
N ARG A 80 17.62 17.75 8.29
CA ARG A 80 18.96 17.13 8.44
C ARG A 80 19.87 17.37 7.25
N ILE A 81 19.29 17.70 6.10
CA ILE A 81 19.98 17.87 4.85
C ILE A 81 20.06 19.37 4.55
N SER A 82 21.24 19.87 4.26
CA SER A 82 21.48 21.22 3.79
C SER A 82 22.01 21.19 2.34
N GLU A 83 21.99 22.31 1.67
CA GLU A 83 22.56 22.44 0.32
C GLU A 83 24.04 22.03 0.25
N LYS A 84 24.77 22.13 1.38
CA LYS A 84 26.17 21.75 1.49
C LYS A 84 26.40 20.23 1.49
N ASP A 85 25.37 19.48 1.81
CA ASP A 85 25.41 18.01 1.88
C ASP A 85 25.09 17.38 0.50
N ILE A 86 24.73 18.22 -0.50
CA ILE A 86 24.33 17.78 -1.83
C ILE A 86 25.46 18.06 -2.81
N ASP A 87 26.01 17.01 -3.40
CA ASP A 87 27.02 17.10 -4.48
C ASP A 87 26.38 16.72 -5.80
N LEU A 88 26.00 17.74 -6.59
CA LEU A 88 25.41 17.55 -7.92
C LEU A 88 26.44 17.15 -8.97
N SER A 89 27.74 17.14 -8.67
CA SER A 89 28.76 16.62 -9.58
C SER A 89 28.91 15.11 -9.58
N ASN A 90 28.29 14.45 -8.56
CA ASN A 90 28.28 13.00 -8.41
C ASN A 90 26.83 12.52 -8.30
N ILE A 91 26.25 12.23 -9.46
CA ILE A 91 24.86 11.77 -9.58
C ILE A 91 24.87 10.24 -9.66
N ASP A 92 24.15 9.57 -8.75
CA ASP A 92 24.03 8.11 -8.75
C ASP A 92 23.05 7.60 -9.81
N TYR A 93 21.97 8.34 -10.03
CA TYR A 93 20.91 7.98 -10.98
C TYR A 93 20.44 9.22 -11.73
N ASP A 94 20.36 9.10 -13.05
CA ASP A 94 19.73 10.06 -13.97
C ASP A 94 18.58 9.34 -14.66
N VAL A 95 17.34 9.75 -14.37
CA VAL A 95 16.13 9.03 -14.78
C VAL A 95 15.06 9.99 -15.29
N ASP A 96 14.18 9.49 -16.14
CA ASP A 96 13.06 10.27 -16.66
C ASP A 96 11.98 10.50 -15.60
N LEU A 97 11.80 9.55 -14.66
CA LEU A 97 10.80 9.62 -13.61
C LEU A 97 11.35 9.13 -12.28
N LEU A 98 11.33 10.02 -11.28
CA LEU A 98 11.59 9.69 -9.88
C LEU A 98 10.28 9.62 -9.11
N ILE A 99 10.00 8.48 -8.50
CA ILE A 99 8.84 8.25 -7.63
C ILE A 99 9.32 8.17 -6.17
N ILE A 100 8.81 9.03 -5.31
CA ILE A 100 9.12 9.03 -3.89
C ILE A 100 7.97 8.40 -3.12
N GLY A 101 8.17 7.16 -2.66
CA GLY A 101 7.21 6.37 -1.91
C GLY A 101 6.71 5.12 -2.65
N GLY A 102 6.98 3.94 -2.10
CA GLY A 102 6.64 2.62 -2.65
C GLY A 102 5.28 2.08 -2.17
N GLY A 103 4.33 2.94 -1.84
CA GLY A 103 2.94 2.56 -1.53
C GLY A 103 2.09 2.35 -2.77
N GLY A 104 0.77 2.17 -2.58
CA GLY A 104 -0.18 1.95 -3.68
C GLY A 104 -0.10 3.02 -4.77
N ALA A 105 -0.10 4.29 -4.39
CA ALA A 105 -0.04 5.41 -5.34
C ALA A 105 1.28 5.42 -6.14
N GLY A 106 2.43 5.24 -5.48
CA GLY A 106 3.72 5.20 -6.16
C GLY A 106 3.85 4.00 -7.09
N THR A 107 3.38 2.83 -6.67
CA THR A 107 3.35 1.63 -7.52
C THR A 107 2.48 1.86 -8.77
N MET A 108 1.29 2.44 -8.60
CA MET A 108 0.40 2.74 -9.72
C MET A 108 1.02 3.79 -10.65
N ALA A 109 1.65 4.84 -10.11
CA ALA A 109 2.34 5.84 -10.93
C ALA A 109 3.43 5.19 -11.82
N GLY A 110 4.23 4.27 -11.26
CA GLY A 110 5.25 3.53 -12.03
C GLY A 110 4.64 2.65 -13.12
N ILE A 111 3.59 1.90 -12.80
CA ILE A 111 2.91 1.03 -13.78
C ILE A 111 2.30 1.88 -14.91
N TRP A 112 1.59 2.96 -14.56
CA TRP A 112 0.98 3.85 -15.55
C TRP A 112 2.01 4.53 -16.43
N ALA A 113 3.11 4.99 -15.87
CA ALA A 113 4.21 5.57 -16.64
C ALA A 113 4.75 4.60 -17.72
N THR A 114 4.81 3.29 -17.40
CA THR A 114 5.20 2.30 -18.41
C THR A 114 4.15 2.10 -19.50
N TYR A 115 2.85 2.19 -19.16
CA TYR A 115 1.78 2.13 -20.16
C TYR A 115 1.78 3.34 -21.09
N GLU A 116 2.19 4.51 -20.59
CA GLU A 116 2.37 5.74 -21.38
C GLU A 116 3.71 5.76 -22.15
N GLY A 117 4.51 4.71 -22.06
CA GLY A 117 5.69 4.53 -22.89
C GLY A 117 7.02 4.96 -22.29
N ILE A 118 7.08 5.27 -21.00
CA ILE A 118 8.36 5.49 -20.32
C ILE A 118 9.06 4.15 -20.14
N ASP A 119 10.33 4.08 -20.54
CA ASP A 119 11.14 2.88 -20.35
C ASP A 119 11.26 2.57 -18.85
N PRO A 120 10.88 1.36 -18.40
CA PRO A 120 11.01 0.95 -16.99
C PRO A 120 12.40 1.14 -16.40
N GLN A 121 13.46 1.09 -17.22
CA GLN A 121 14.83 1.32 -16.76
C GLN A 121 15.11 2.80 -16.42
N ASN A 122 14.28 3.70 -16.91
CA ASN A 122 14.35 5.14 -16.64
C ASN A 122 13.36 5.57 -15.54
N ILE A 123 12.80 4.63 -14.81
CA ILE A 123 11.92 4.91 -13.67
C ILE A 123 12.63 4.46 -12.39
N LEU A 124 12.88 5.39 -11.48
CA LEU A 124 13.41 5.10 -10.16
C LEU A 124 12.32 5.29 -9.10
N MET A 125 12.08 4.26 -8.32
CA MET A 125 11.22 4.38 -7.12
C MET A 125 12.08 4.28 -5.87
N THR A 126 11.96 5.27 -5.00
CA THR A 126 12.60 5.26 -3.68
C THR A 126 11.56 5.00 -2.60
N THR A 127 11.90 4.19 -1.63
CA THR A 127 11.01 3.84 -0.53
C THR A 127 11.82 3.66 0.76
N LYS A 128 11.23 4.01 1.90
CA LYS A 128 11.86 3.85 3.21
C LYS A 128 12.07 2.38 3.58
N LEU A 129 11.11 1.54 3.26
CA LEU A 129 11.10 0.10 3.50
C LEU A 129 11.30 -0.65 2.19
N ARG A 130 11.20 -2.00 2.23
CA ARG A 130 11.17 -2.77 0.99
C ARG A 130 9.97 -2.37 0.15
N HIS A 131 10.07 -2.52 -1.16
CA HIS A 131 8.89 -2.35 -2.02
C HIS A 131 7.76 -3.28 -1.58
N GLY A 132 6.56 -2.74 -1.43
CA GLY A 132 5.40 -3.45 -0.87
C GLY A 132 5.25 -3.34 0.66
N ASP A 133 6.27 -2.97 1.41
CA ASP A 133 6.17 -2.75 2.85
C ASP A 133 5.64 -1.34 3.15
N SER A 134 4.36 -1.11 2.90
CA SER A 134 3.69 0.19 3.11
C SER A 134 2.35 0.00 3.80
N ASN A 135 1.70 1.09 4.18
CA ASN A 135 0.36 1.03 4.76
C ASN A 135 -0.66 0.36 3.81
N SER A 136 -0.43 0.42 2.50
CA SER A 136 -1.30 -0.22 1.51
C SER A 136 -1.34 -1.75 1.65
N ILE A 137 -0.21 -2.40 1.97
CA ILE A 137 -0.19 -3.86 2.16
C ILE A 137 -0.82 -4.29 3.48
N MET A 138 -0.93 -3.37 4.44
CA MET A 138 -1.52 -3.63 5.75
C MET A 138 -3.03 -3.42 5.78
N ALA A 139 -3.62 -2.89 4.73
CA ALA A 139 -5.06 -2.72 4.62
C ALA A 139 -5.76 -4.08 4.57
N GLN A 140 -6.80 -4.27 5.38
CA GLN A 140 -7.51 -5.55 5.54
C GLN A 140 -9.04 -5.40 5.48
N GLY A 141 -9.56 -4.21 5.31
CA GLY A 141 -11.00 -3.91 5.37
C GLY A 141 -11.78 -4.16 4.08
N GLY A 142 -11.12 -4.62 3.03
CA GLY A 142 -11.73 -4.72 1.70
C GLY A 142 -11.58 -3.42 0.89
N ILE A 143 -12.25 -3.40 -0.25
CA ILE A 143 -12.25 -2.25 -1.17
C ILE A 143 -13.70 -1.84 -1.39
N GLN A 144 -13.97 -0.54 -1.29
CA GLN A 144 -15.28 0.02 -1.65
C GLN A 144 -15.24 0.50 -3.10
N ALA A 145 -16.19 -0.01 -3.89
CA ALA A 145 -16.39 0.41 -5.27
C ALA A 145 -17.83 0.13 -5.68
N ALA A 146 -18.46 1.05 -6.36
CA ALA A 146 -19.83 0.93 -6.85
C ALA A 146 -19.86 0.18 -8.20
N ASP A 147 -19.62 -1.14 -8.19
CA ASP A 147 -19.53 -1.98 -9.39
C ASP A 147 -20.75 -2.85 -9.64
N LYS A 148 -21.81 -2.73 -8.83
CA LYS A 148 -23.05 -3.50 -8.95
C LYS A 148 -24.14 -2.73 -9.66
N SER A 149 -25.08 -3.48 -10.26
CA SER A 149 -26.22 -2.90 -11.00
C SER A 149 -27.23 -2.11 -10.15
N ASN A 150 -27.18 -2.30 -8.84
CA ASN A 150 -28.02 -1.60 -7.84
C ASN A 150 -27.26 -0.48 -7.12
N ASP A 151 -26.06 -0.16 -7.56
CA ASP A 151 -25.19 0.87 -7.02
C ASP A 151 -24.67 1.77 -8.16
N ALA A 152 -24.11 2.93 -7.81
CA ALA A 152 -23.56 3.86 -8.78
C ALA A 152 -22.46 4.72 -8.14
N PRO A 153 -21.45 5.15 -8.91
CA PRO A 153 -20.43 6.08 -8.41
C PRO A 153 -20.99 7.33 -7.76
N GLU A 154 -22.14 7.85 -8.23
CA GLU A 154 -22.80 9.00 -7.64
C GLU A 154 -23.35 8.74 -6.23
N ILE A 155 -23.83 7.52 -5.98
CA ILE A 155 -24.28 7.11 -4.63
C ILE A 155 -23.06 6.99 -3.73
N HIS A 156 -22.01 6.30 -4.20
CA HIS A 156 -20.75 6.18 -3.48
C HIS A 156 -20.13 7.55 -3.17
N TYR A 157 -20.23 8.51 -4.09
CA TYR A 157 -19.79 9.89 -3.85
C TYR A 157 -20.50 10.52 -2.66
N LEU A 158 -21.83 10.39 -2.57
CA LEU A 158 -22.60 10.92 -1.46
C LEU A 158 -22.24 10.27 -0.13
N ASP A 159 -21.98 8.96 -0.14
CA ASP A 159 -21.57 8.22 1.04
C ASP A 159 -20.19 8.68 1.55
N VAL A 160 -19.21 8.86 0.64
CA VAL A 160 -17.88 9.34 1.00
C VAL A 160 -17.91 10.77 1.51
N ILE A 161 -18.63 11.67 0.84
CA ILE A 161 -18.79 13.07 1.26
C ILE A 161 -19.49 13.16 2.61
N GLY A 162 -20.58 12.40 2.79
CA GLY A 162 -21.31 12.36 4.06
C GLY A 162 -20.49 11.76 5.20
N GLY A 163 -19.78 10.64 4.94
CA GLY A 163 -18.89 10.01 5.91
C GLY A 163 -17.73 10.90 6.32
N GLY A 164 -17.23 11.74 5.43
CA GLY A 164 -16.22 12.75 5.70
C GLY A 164 -16.77 14.06 6.31
N HIS A 165 -18.04 14.07 6.70
CA HIS A 165 -18.73 15.26 7.26
C HIS A 165 -18.57 16.52 6.41
N PHE A 166 -18.52 16.35 5.08
CA PHE A 166 -18.36 17.42 4.08
C PHE A 166 -17.02 18.18 4.20
N ALA A 167 -16.01 17.57 4.82
CA ALA A 167 -14.66 18.14 4.90
C ALA A 167 -13.72 17.60 3.80
N ASN A 168 -14.23 16.73 2.94
CA ASN A 168 -13.50 16.15 1.82
C ASN A 168 -13.22 17.20 0.73
N ASP A 169 -12.20 16.93 -0.08
CA ASP A 169 -12.03 17.57 -1.37
C ASP A 169 -12.97 16.91 -2.39
N PRO A 170 -13.97 17.61 -2.94
CA PRO A 170 -14.97 17.02 -3.82
C PRO A 170 -14.38 16.46 -5.13
N GLU A 171 -13.37 17.11 -5.70
CA GLU A 171 -12.73 16.68 -6.95
C GLU A 171 -11.97 15.36 -6.76
N LEU A 172 -11.30 15.20 -5.60
CA LEU A 172 -10.61 13.96 -5.27
C LEU A 172 -11.60 12.82 -4.99
N VAL A 173 -12.74 13.12 -4.38
CA VAL A 173 -13.79 12.11 -4.16
C VAL A 173 -14.40 11.68 -5.49
N GLU A 174 -14.69 12.62 -6.39
CA GLU A 174 -15.21 12.31 -7.73
C GLU A 174 -14.27 11.39 -8.51
N ALA A 175 -12.97 11.70 -8.53
CA ALA A 175 -11.96 10.87 -9.17
C ALA A 175 -11.93 9.46 -8.57
N LEU A 176 -11.91 9.35 -7.23
CA LEU A 176 -11.87 8.07 -6.52
C LEU A 176 -13.06 7.18 -6.89
N VAL A 177 -14.27 7.70 -6.80
CA VAL A 177 -15.49 6.88 -6.98
C VAL A 177 -15.74 6.54 -8.44
N SER A 178 -15.38 7.44 -9.36
CA SER A 178 -15.54 7.22 -10.80
C SER A 178 -14.60 6.14 -11.32
N ASP A 179 -13.36 6.08 -10.81
CA ASP A 179 -12.38 5.08 -11.21
C ASP A 179 -12.57 3.73 -10.53
N GLY A 180 -13.28 3.69 -9.39
CA GLY A 180 -13.44 2.51 -8.56
C GLY A 180 -13.83 1.23 -9.32
N PRO A 181 -14.91 1.23 -10.11
CA PRO A 181 -15.35 0.03 -10.86
C PRO A 181 -14.30 -0.48 -11.87
N ALA A 182 -13.64 0.43 -12.57
CA ALA A 182 -12.61 0.09 -13.54
C ALA A 182 -11.36 -0.50 -12.86
N ILE A 183 -10.99 0.02 -11.70
CA ILE A 183 -9.85 -0.44 -10.91
C ILE A 183 -10.09 -1.86 -10.36
N ILE A 184 -11.30 -2.18 -9.89
CA ILE A 184 -11.63 -3.54 -9.44
C ILE A 184 -11.43 -4.55 -10.58
N LYS A 185 -11.93 -4.23 -11.78
CA LYS A 185 -11.75 -5.07 -12.96
C LYS A 185 -10.27 -5.21 -13.34
N TRP A 186 -9.53 -4.11 -13.31
CA TRP A 186 -8.11 -4.10 -13.61
C TRP A 186 -7.30 -4.95 -12.59
N PHE A 187 -7.66 -4.92 -11.30
CA PHE A 187 -7.03 -5.77 -10.31
C PHE A 187 -7.25 -7.26 -10.60
N GLU A 188 -8.46 -7.66 -11.00
CA GLU A 188 -8.72 -9.04 -11.43
C GLU A 188 -7.83 -9.45 -12.61
N GLU A 189 -7.72 -8.58 -13.61
CA GLU A 189 -6.87 -8.80 -14.79
C GLU A 189 -5.39 -8.94 -14.41
N LYS A 190 -4.96 -8.30 -13.33
CA LYS A 190 -3.60 -8.41 -12.79
C LYS A 190 -3.42 -9.57 -11.81
N GLY A 191 -4.46 -10.33 -11.55
CA GLY A 191 -4.38 -11.56 -10.76
C GLY A 191 -4.75 -11.41 -9.29
N VAL A 192 -5.39 -10.32 -8.89
CA VAL A 192 -5.96 -10.20 -7.53
C VAL A 192 -7.16 -11.15 -7.42
N MET A 193 -7.10 -12.05 -6.43
CA MET A 193 -8.14 -13.03 -6.17
C MET A 193 -9.15 -12.48 -5.17
N PHE A 194 -10.22 -11.86 -5.67
CA PHE A 194 -11.36 -11.49 -4.86
C PHE A 194 -12.24 -12.70 -4.55
N ASP A 195 -12.92 -12.67 -3.41
CA ASP A 195 -13.95 -13.66 -3.09
C ASP A 195 -15.15 -13.49 -4.02
N LYS A 196 -15.65 -14.63 -4.53
CA LYS A 196 -16.74 -14.66 -5.50
C LYS A 196 -17.83 -15.64 -5.13
N GLU A 197 -19.03 -15.30 -5.54
CA GLU A 197 -20.19 -16.18 -5.51
C GLU A 197 -19.99 -17.37 -6.50
N LYS A 198 -20.85 -18.38 -6.38
CA LYS A 198 -20.79 -19.58 -7.24
C LYS A 198 -21.01 -19.30 -8.72
N ASP A 199 -21.66 -18.21 -9.05
CA ASP A 199 -21.90 -17.76 -10.42
C ASP A 199 -20.76 -16.91 -10.99
N GLY A 200 -19.78 -16.54 -10.15
CA GLY A 200 -18.60 -15.75 -10.51
C GLY A 200 -18.74 -14.25 -10.27
N THR A 201 -19.85 -13.81 -9.67
CA THR A 201 -19.99 -12.41 -9.24
C THR A 201 -19.18 -12.13 -7.98
N MET A 202 -18.73 -10.89 -7.78
CA MET A 202 -18.02 -10.47 -6.57
C MET A 202 -18.93 -10.60 -5.35
N ILE A 203 -18.37 -11.13 -4.25
CA ILE A 203 -19.02 -11.05 -2.95
C ILE A 203 -18.93 -9.60 -2.49
N THR A 204 -20.08 -9.04 -2.09
CA THR A 204 -20.18 -7.71 -1.48
C THR A 204 -20.85 -7.82 -0.14
N ILE A 205 -20.48 -6.95 0.78
CA ILE A 205 -21.06 -6.85 2.13
C ILE A 205 -21.97 -5.64 2.16
#